data_460c8d6401e8056227fa5ada7ce46a60
#
_entry.id   460c8d6401e8056227fa5ada7ce46a60
#
_cell.length_a   1.000
_cell.length_b   1.000
_cell.length_c   1.000
_cell.angle_alpha   90.00
_cell.angle_beta   90.00
_cell.angle_gamma   90.00
#
_symmetry.space_group_name_H-M   'P 1'
#
loop_
_entity.id
_entity.type
_entity.pdbx_description
1 polymer ?
#
loop_
_entity_poly.entity_id
_entity_poly.type
_entity_poly.pdbx_seq_one_letter_code
_entity_poly.pdbx_strand_id
1 'polypeptide(L)'
;MKQVGNFVLFAFLLLFTFTSCERKSGRKDSTSMQQEQIYDYYVQVVGITDGDTFDGLTQDKIELRFRIYGIDAPEKKQAFSDKSKIYLSDLIYGKTVGIKVQKKRDGFGRPIVWVYTPEGKDVGAEMLRAGMAWHFIEYDKTQQYAELESQAKKNKTGLWNDNNPIPPWNYRKKNK
;
A
#
# COMPACT_ATOMS: atom_id res chain seq x y z
N MET A 1 64.04 -6.86 -68.51
CA MET A 1 64.75 -8.11 -68.19
C MET A 1 63.92 -8.86 -67.16
N LYS A 2 63.59 -10.15 -67.47
CA LYS A 2 63.13 -11.25 -66.61
C LYS A 2 61.75 -11.13 -66.00
N GLN A 3 60.77 -11.81 -66.52
CA GLN A 3 60.34 -13.19 -66.50
C GLN A 3 59.50 -13.52 -65.25
N VAL A 4 58.21 -13.69 -65.47
CA VAL A 4 57.38 -14.91 -65.67
C VAL A 4 57.20 -15.73 -64.33
N GLY A 5 56.03 -16.00 -64.01
CA GLY A 5 55.66 -17.03 -63.05
C GLY A 5 54.16 -17.14 -62.87
N ASN A 6 53.48 -17.78 -63.90
CA ASN A 6 52.14 -18.33 -63.73
C ASN A 6 52.14 -19.43 -62.67
N PHE A 7 51.24 -19.39 -61.73
CA PHE A 7 50.83 -20.62 -61.06
C PHE A 7 49.32 -20.61 -60.88
N VAL A 8 48.70 -21.44 -61.70
CA VAL A 8 47.31 -21.86 -61.60
C VAL A 8 47.22 -22.85 -60.44
N LEU A 9 46.42 -22.60 -59.47
CA LEU A 9 46.08 -23.63 -58.51
C LEU A 9 44.57 -23.65 -58.24
N PHE A 10 44.10 -24.82 -58.46
CA PHE A 10 42.71 -25.29 -58.47
C PHE A 10 41.92 -24.87 -57.22
N ALA A 11 40.74 -24.35 -57.48
CA ALA A 11 39.68 -24.18 -56.51
C ALA A 11 39.11 -25.50 -56.04
N PHE A 12 39.21 -25.79 -54.76
CA PHE A 12 38.39 -26.79 -54.13
C PHE A 12 37.24 -26.13 -53.43
N LEU A 13 36.07 -26.23 -54.08
CA LEU A 13 34.82 -25.71 -53.54
C LEU A 13 34.30 -26.70 -52.50
N LEU A 14 34.59 -26.46 -51.23
CA LEU A 14 33.98 -27.17 -50.11
C LEU A 14 32.69 -26.42 -49.68
N LEU A 15 31.57 -26.96 -50.17
CA LEU A 15 30.23 -26.58 -49.68
C LEU A 15 30.09 -27.04 -48.26
N PHE A 16 30.32 -26.12 -47.30
CA PHE A 16 29.88 -26.29 -45.92
C PHE A 16 28.42 -25.85 -45.83
N THR A 17 27.51 -26.80 -45.82
CA THR A 17 26.12 -26.58 -45.42
C THR A 17 26.09 -26.35 -43.91
N PHE A 18 26.08 -25.09 -43.49
CA PHE A 18 25.73 -24.73 -42.12
C PHE A 18 24.23 -24.96 -41.92
N THR A 19 23.87 -26.10 -41.36
CA THR A 19 22.55 -26.27 -40.74
C THR A 19 22.51 -25.36 -39.52
N SER A 20 21.87 -24.19 -39.69
CA SER A 20 21.51 -23.28 -38.64
C SER A 20 20.50 -23.96 -37.71
N CYS A 21 21.00 -24.52 -36.61
CA CYS A 21 20.15 -24.95 -35.53
C CYS A 21 19.71 -23.68 -34.78
N GLU A 22 18.52 -23.15 -35.14
CA GLU A 22 17.86 -22.10 -34.37
C GLU A 22 17.55 -22.65 -32.98
N ARG A 23 18.46 -22.37 -32.07
CA ARG A 23 18.21 -22.50 -30.63
C ARG A 23 17.19 -21.43 -30.25
N LYS A 24 15.89 -21.77 -30.27
CA LYS A 24 14.85 -20.96 -29.63
C LYS A 24 15.24 -20.74 -28.18
N SER A 25 15.87 -19.60 -27.94
CA SER A 25 16.04 -19.06 -26.60
C SER A 25 14.64 -18.80 -26.07
N GLY A 26 14.13 -19.71 -25.26
CA GLY A 26 12.93 -19.49 -24.49
C GLY A 26 13.16 -18.28 -23.61
N ARG A 27 12.67 -17.13 -24.04
CA ARG A 27 12.48 -15.94 -23.24
C ARG A 27 11.55 -16.39 -22.12
N LYS A 28 12.11 -16.69 -20.96
CA LYS A 28 11.33 -16.78 -19.73
C LYS A 28 10.80 -15.38 -19.51
N ASP A 29 9.59 -15.14 -19.94
CA ASP A 29 8.79 -14.04 -19.43
C ASP A 29 8.77 -14.23 -17.90
N SER A 30 9.55 -13.42 -17.25
CA SER A 30 9.40 -13.18 -15.83
C SER A 30 8.10 -12.36 -15.67
N THR A 31 6.98 -13.04 -15.90
CA THR A 31 5.70 -12.59 -15.36
C THR A 31 5.90 -12.52 -13.86
N SER A 32 6.17 -11.33 -13.36
CA SER A 32 6.05 -11.04 -11.96
C SER A 32 4.63 -11.47 -11.60
N MET A 33 4.52 -12.61 -10.92
CA MET A 33 3.31 -12.97 -10.21
C MET A 33 3.15 -11.91 -9.13
N GLN A 34 2.58 -10.75 -9.49
CA GLN A 34 1.94 -9.88 -8.54
C GLN A 34 0.90 -10.77 -7.88
N GLN A 35 1.17 -11.10 -6.62
CA GLN A 35 0.20 -11.74 -5.75
C GLN A 35 -1.02 -10.82 -5.78
N GLU A 36 -2.06 -11.22 -6.51
CA GLU A 36 -3.31 -10.50 -6.58
C GLU A 36 -3.83 -10.42 -5.14
N GLN A 37 -3.74 -9.23 -4.56
CA GLN A 37 -4.16 -9.01 -3.18
C GLN A 37 -5.68 -9.11 -3.19
N ILE A 38 -6.18 -10.26 -2.75
CA ILE A 38 -7.62 -10.55 -2.73
C ILE A 38 -8.25 -9.67 -1.66
N TYR A 39 -8.96 -8.62 -2.09
CA TYR A 39 -9.85 -7.82 -1.24
C TYR A 39 -11.23 -8.45 -1.20
N ASP A 40 -11.94 -8.29 -0.10
CA ASP A 40 -13.31 -8.79 0.02
C ASP A 40 -14.25 -8.02 -0.92
N TYR A 41 -14.04 -6.71 -1.05
CA TYR A 41 -14.72 -5.84 -2.01
C TYR A 41 -14.01 -4.49 -2.15
N TYR A 42 -14.54 -3.64 -3.04
CA TYR A 42 -14.04 -2.28 -3.27
C TYR A 42 -15.12 -1.26 -2.93
N VAL A 43 -14.69 -0.08 -2.45
CA VAL A 43 -15.57 1.06 -2.20
C VAL A 43 -14.97 2.33 -2.77
N GLN A 44 -15.82 3.22 -3.30
CA GLN A 44 -15.42 4.57 -3.64
C GLN A 44 -15.53 5.45 -2.40
N VAL A 45 -14.44 6.07 -1.96
CA VAL A 45 -14.43 6.95 -0.80
C VAL A 45 -15.10 8.27 -1.15
N VAL A 46 -16.19 8.60 -0.44
CA VAL A 46 -17.00 9.79 -0.70
C VAL A 46 -16.95 10.82 0.44
N GLY A 47 -16.42 10.43 1.61
CA GLY A 47 -16.30 11.32 2.76
C GLY A 47 -15.20 10.88 3.72
N ILE A 48 -14.58 11.83 4.44
CA ILE A 48 -13.66 11.57 5.53
C ILE A 48 -14.22 12.19 6.81
N THR A 49 -14.50 11.36 7.81
CA THR A 49 -15.05 11.82 9.10
C THR A 49 -13.92 12.36 10.00
N ASP A 50 -12.90 11.54 10.21
CA ASP A 50 -11.69 11.84 11.01
C ASP A 50 -10.49 11.06 10.47
N GLY A 51 -9.42 10.92 11.24
CA GLY A 51 -8.17 10.27 10.78
C GLY A 51 -8.21 8.75 10.71
N ASP A 52 -9.32 8.09 11.07
CA ASP A 52 -9.46 6.64 11.00
C ASP A 52 -10.88 6.16 10.61
N THR A 53 -11.74 7.11 10.23
CA THR A 53 -13.14 6.85 9.87
C THR A 53 -13.48 7.59 8.57
N PHE A 54 -14.04 6.86 7.61
CA PHE A 54 -14.43 7.39 6.30
C PHE A 54 -15.78 6.83 5.84
N ASP A 55 -16.41 7.53 4.91
CA ASP A 55 -17.63 7.11 4.25
C ASP A 55 -17.30 6.61 2.84
N GLY A 56 -17.77 5.42 2.51
CA GLY A 56 -17.52 4.75 1.24
C GLY A 56 -18.81 4.25 0.58
N LEU A 57 -18.89 4.43 -0.73
CA LEU A 57 -19.99 3.97 -1.59
C LEU A 57 -19.63 2.59 -2.14
N THR A 58 -20.43 1.57 -1.82
CA THR A 58 -20.28 0.20 -2.35
C THR A 58 -20.66 0.13 -3.83
N GLN A 59 -20.38 -1.01 -4.48
CA GLN A 59 -20.81 -1.26 -5.87
C GLN A 59 -22.34 -1.19 -6.02
N ASP A 60 -23.09 -1.59 -4.98
CA ASP A 60 -24.56 -1.52 -4.93
C ASP A 60 -25.09 -0.11 -4.60
N LYS A 61 -24.23 0.90 -4.61
CA LYS A 61 -24.56 2.29 -4.29
C LYS A 61 -25.09 2.51 -2.87
N ILE A 62 -24.68 1.65 -1.94
CA ILE A 62 -24.94 1.79 -0.51
C ILE A 62 -23.78 2.54 0.13
N GLU A 63 -24.09 3.67 0.78
CA GLU A 63 -23.11 4.41 1.56
C GLU A 63 -22.98 3.81 2.95
N LEU A 64 -21.73 3.48 3.34
CA LEU A 64 -21.41 2.94 4.65
C LEU A 64 -20.27 3.73 5.27
N ARG A 65 -20.31 3.86 6.60
CA ARG A 65 -19.22 4.43 7.39
C ARG A 65 -18.29 3.31 7.87
N PHE A 66 -17.03 3.43 7.51
CA PHE A 66 -15.99 2.43 7.82
C PHE A 66 -15.04 2.94 8.89
N ARG A 67 -14.57 2.02 9.76
CA ARG A 67 -13.52 2.26 10.74
C ARG A 67 -12.28 1.48 10.34
N ILE A 68 -11.14 2.16 10.19
CA ILE A 68 -9.86 1.50 9.87
C ILE A 68 -9.40 0.68 11.08
N TYR A 69 -9.07 -0.58 10.84
CA TYR A 69 -8.60 -1.51 11.86
C TYR A 69 -7.19 -1.17 12.34
N GLY A 70 -6.92 -1.48 13.60
CA GLY A 70 -5.58 -1.47 14.19
C GLY A 70 -5.01 -0.09 14.53
N ILE A 71 -5.68 1.00 14.13
CA ILE A 71 -5.24 2.36 14.45
C ILE A 71 -6.29 3.14 15.24
N ASP A 72 -5.86 4.18 15.97
CA ASP A 72 -6.73 5.13 16.66
C ASP A 72 -6.19 6.55 16.41
N ALA A 73 -6.97 7.36 15.71
CA ALA A 73 -6.58 8.72 15.33
C ALA A 73 -6.98 9.74 16.40
N PRO A 74 -6.32 10.92 16.45
CA PRO A 74 -6.70 11.98 17.36
C PRO A 74 -8.18 12.37 17.19
N GLU A 75 -8.88 12.49 18.33
CA GLU A 75 -10.27 12.85 18.42
C GLU A 75 -10.51 14.31 17.98
N LYS A 76 -11.74 14.61 17.56
CA LYS A 76 -12.15 15.99 17.24
C LYS A 76 -11.79 16.92 18.40
N LYS A 77 -11.17 18.07 18.09
CA LYS A 77 -10.59 19.05 19.03
C LYS A 77 -9.32 18.58 19.79
N GLN A 78 -8.86 17.38 19.60
CA GLN A 78 -7.54 16.96 20.06
C GLN A 78 -6.44 17.52 19.13
N ALA A 79 -5.26 17.77 19.68
CA ALA A 79 -4.11 18.15 18.88
C ALA A 79 -3.88 17.13 17.73
N PHE A 80 -3.53 17.60 16.56
CA PHE A 80 -3.33 16.82 15.32
C PHE A 80 -4.60 16.21 14.69
N SER A 81 -5.81 16.40 15.23
CA SER A 81 -7.02 15.82 14.63
C SER A 81 -7.23 16.25 13.17
N ASP A 82 -7.11 17.55 12.89
CA ASP A 82 -7.29 18.08 11.54
C ASP A 82 -6.18 17.60 10.59
N LYS A 83 -4.92 17.54 11.06
CA LYS A 83 -3.79 17.02 10.28
C LYS A 83 -3.97 15.54 9.93
N SER A 84 -4.43 14.74 10.88
CA SER A 84 -4.71 13.33 10.69
C SER A 84 -5.83 13.13 9.67
N LYS A 85 -6.92 13.88 9.79
CA LYS A 85 -8.03 13.87 8.82
C LYS A 85 -7.59 14.26 7.41
N ILE A 86 -6.81 15.34 7.27
CA ILE A 86 -6.29 15.80 5.98
C ILE A 86 -5.38 14.72 5.37
N TYR A 87 -4.48 14.14 6.15
CA TYR A 87 -3.58 13.11 5.66
C TYR A 87 -4.35 11.87 5.15
N LEU A 88 -5.37 11.41 5.88
CA LEU A 88 -6.24 10.34 5.41
C LEU A 88 -6.96 10.73 4.13
N SER A 89 -7.45 11.97 4.05
CA SER A 89 -8.10 12.50 2.84
C SER A 89 -7.17 12.44 1.63
N ASP A 90 -5.92 12.88 1.75
CA ASP A 90 -4.93 12.85 0.68
C ASP A 90 -4.61 11.42 0.21
N LEU A 91 -4.66 10.47 1.14
CA LEU A 91 -4.45 9.06 0.82
C LEU A 91 -5.60 8.45 0.03
N ILE A 92 -6.87 8.68 0.41
CA ILE A 92 -7.98 7.87 -0.09
C ILE A 92 -9.20 8.65 -0.60
N TYR A 93 -9.37 9.95 -0.33
CA TYR A 93 -10.58 10.66 -0.75
C TYR A 93 -10.76 10.66 -2.28
N GLY A 94 -11.97 10.35 -2.74
CA GLY A 94 -12.32 10.26 -4.17
C GLY A 94 -11.78 9.02 -4.88
N LYS A 95 -10.98 8.17 -4.20
CA LYS A 95 -10.40 6.97 -4.79
C LYS A 95 -11.28 5.75 -4.55
N THR A 96 -11.11 4.71 -5.38
CA THR A 96 -11.65 3.37 -5.12
C THR A 96 -10.59 2.57 -4.37
N VAL A 97 -10.92 2.16 -3.15
CA VAL A 97 -10.00 1.43 -2.25
C VAL A 97 -10.42 -0.02 -2.08
N GLY A 98 -9.43 -0.90 -1.88
CA GLY A 98 -9.66 -2.30 -1.54
C GLY A 98 -9.96 -2.47 -0.06
N ILE A 99 -10.93 -3.30 0.28
CA ILE A 99 -11.40 -3.56 1.65
C ILE A 99 -11.18 -5.02 2.02
N LYS A 100 -10.57 -5.26 3.20
CA LYS A 100 -10.60 -6.54 3.90
C LYS A 100 -11.33 -6.38 5.22
N VAL A 101 -12.39 -7.15 5.42
CA VAL A 101 -13.24 -7.05 6.61
C VAL A 101 -12.59 -7.78 7.79
N GLN A 102 -12.26 -7.04 8.84
CA GLN A 102 -11.80 -7.61 10.12
C GLN A 102 -12.97 -7.97 11.02
N LYS A 103 -13.99 -7.11 11.09
CA LYS A 103 -15.21 -7.32 11.83
C LYS A 103 -16.39 -6.69 11.10
N LYS A 104 -17.51 -7.43 10.96
CA LYS A 104 -18.65 -6.96 10.19
C LYS A 104 -19.25 -5.65 10.70
N ARG A 105 -19.34 -5.46 12.03
CA ARG A 105 -19.82 -4.22 12.65
C ARG A 105 -19.26 -4.05 14.06
N ASP A 106 -18.92 -2.84 14.42
CA ASP A 106 -18.63 -2.44 15.81
C ASP A 106 -19.91 -2.08 16.59
N GLY A 107 -19.75 -1.57 17.82
CA GLY A 107 -20.87 -1.12 18.65
C GLY A 107 -21.64 0.09 18.09
N PHE A 108 -21.08 0.79 17.09
CA PHE A 108 -21.72 1.91 16.38
C PHE A 108 -22.25 1.52 15.00
N GLY A 109 -22.23 0.22 14.66
CA GLY A 109 -22.71 -0.30 13.39
C GLY A 109 -21.74 -0.16 12.21
N ARG A 110 -20.49 0.32 12.43
CA ARG A 110 -19.47 0.51 11.39
C ARG A 110 -18.73 -0.81 11.11
N PRO A 111 -18.53 -1.20 9.84
CA PRO A 111 -17.56 -2.23 9.50
C PRO A 111 -16.15 -1.80 9.95
N ILE A 112 -15.41 -2.71 10.61
CA ILE A 112 -13.99 -2.53 10.94
C ILE A 112 -13.19 -3.24 9.87
N VAL A 113 -12.31 -2.52 9.18
CA VAL A 113 -11.71 -2.96 7.94
C VAL A 113 -10.22 -2.60 7.82
N TRP A 114 -9.47 -3.46 7.15
CA TRP A 114 -8.22 -3.11 6.51
C TRP A 114 -8.54 -2.39 5.20
N VAL A 115 -7.82 -1.31 4.92
CA VAL A 115 -8.04 -0.47 3.74
C VAL A 115 -6.75 -0.39 2.93
N TYR A 116 -6.87 -0.57 1.62
CA TYR A 116 -5.74 -0.53 0.72
C TYR A 116 -5.97 0.47 -0.40
N THR A 117 -4.98 1.32 -0.65
CA THR A 117 -5.03 2.27 -1.78
C THR A 117 -5.09 1.52 -3.12
N PRO A 118 -5.40 2.21 -4.25
CA PRO A 118 -5.34 1.58 -5.58
C PRO A 118 -3.97 0.97 -5.90
N GLU A 119 -2.89 1.51 -5.34
CA GLU A 119 -1.52 1.01 -5.49
C GLU A 119 -1.19 -0.15 -4.52
N GLY A 120 -2.17 -0.62 -3.73
CA GLY A 120 -2.02 -1.73 -2.80
C GLY A 120 -1.34 -1.37 -1.48
N LYS A 121 -1.20 -0.09 -1.13
CA LYS A 121 -0.62 0.33 0.16
C LYS A 121 -1.65 0.19 1.27
N ASP A 122 -1.24 -0.37 2.40
CA ASP A 122 -2.03 -0.42 3.62
C ASP A 122 -2.17 0.98 4.21
N VAL A 123 -3.41 1.49 4.25
CA VAL A 123 -3.72 2.86 4.71
C VAL A 123 -3.42 3.02 6.20
N GLY A 124 -3.71 2.01 7.03
CA GLY A 124 -3.37 2.03 8.46
C GLY A 124 -1.86 2.15 8.68
N ALA A 125 -1.07 1.38 7.92
CA ALA A 125 0.39 1.45 7.94
C ALA A 125 0.91 2.84 7.53
N GLU A 126 0.32 3.46 6.49
CA GLU A 126 0.71 4.81 6.06
C GLU A 126 0.39 5.87 7.13
N MET A 127 -0.78 5.76 7.80
CA MET A 127 -1.16 6.65 8.90
C MET A 127 -0.16 6.55 10.07
N LEU A 128 0.26 5.34 10.44
CA LEU A 128 1.26 5.13 11.50
C LEU A 128 2.64 5.63 11.11
N ARG A 129 3.09 5.36 9.88
CA ARG A 129 4.38 5.82 9.34
C ARG A 129 4.49 7.34 9.36
N ALA A 130 3.41 8.02 9.00
CA ALA A 130 3.34 9.48 9.01
C ALA A 130 3.15 10.08 10.41
N GLY A 131 2.97 9.26 11.44
CA GLY A 131 2.66 9.73 12.80
C GLY A 131 1.33 10.48 12.85
N MET A 132 0.33 10.03 12.10
CA MET A 132 -1.01 10.63 12.08
C MET A 132 -2.04 9.84 12.87
N ALA A 133 -1.67 8.64 13.37
CA ALA A 133 -2.48 7.82 14.23
C ALA A 133 -1.61 7.08 15.26
N TRP A 134 -2.25 6.51 16.27
CA TRP A 134 -1.68 5.60 17.24
C TRP A 134 -1.96 4.16 16.81
N HIS A 135 -1.01 3.24 17.09
CA HIS A 135 -1.29 1.80 17.02
C HIS A 135 -2.20 1.40 18.18
N PHE A 136 -3.38 0.89 17.88
CA PHE A 136 -4.36 0.50 18.88
C PHE A 136 -4.11 -0.93 19.39
N ILE A 137 -3.04 -1.10 20.15
CA ILE A 137 -2.50 -2.39 20.58
C ILE A 137 -3.47 -3.26 21.40
N GLU A 138 -4.55 -2.71 21.93
CA GLU A 138 -5.61 -3.48 22.62
C GLU A 138 -6.33 -4.41 21.63
N TYR A 139 -6.52 -3.96 20.38
CA TYR A 139 -7.28 -4.68 19.37
C TYR A 139 -6.42 -5.28 18.26
N ASP A 140 -5.24 -4.72 18.02
CA ASP A 140 -4.31 -5.20 17.00
C ASP A 140 -2.94 -5.55 17.59
N LYS A 141 -2.39 -6.70 17.17
CA LYS A 141 -1.07 -7.19 17.57
C LYS A 141 -0.09 -7.28 16.41
N THR A 142 -0.40 -6.63 15.31
CA THR A 142 0.44 -6.62 14.10
C THR A 142 1.81 -6.02 14.43
N GLN A 143 2.85 -6.82 14.31
CA GLN A 143 4.22 -6.38 14.58
C GLN A 143 4.63 -5.22 13.68
N GLN A 144 4.27 -5.25 12.40
CA GLN A 144 4.53 -4.18 11.45
C GLN A 144 3.98 -2.83 11.94
N TYR A 145 2.76 -2.79 12.50
CA TYR A 145 2.16 -1.56 13.03
C TYR A 145 2.92 -1.03 14.24
N ALA A 146 3.32 -1.93 15.14
CA ALA A 146 4.13 -1.55 16.31
C ALA A 146 5.49 -0.98 15.90
N GLU A 147 6.13 -1.55 14.88
CA GLU A 147 7.42 -1.09 14.35
C GLU A 147 7.27 0.29 13.67
N LEU A 148 6.22 0.51 12.87
CA LEU A 148 5.97 1.78 12.20
C LEU A 148 5.72 2.90 13.21
N GLU A 149 4.90 2.66 14.24
CA GLU A 149 4.69 3.60 15.31
C GLU A 149 6.01 3.91 16.07
N SER A 150 6.79 2.87 16.38
CA SER A 150 8.09 3.04 17.05
C SER A 150 9.04 3.90 16.24
N GLN A 151 9.12 3.68 14.92
CA GLN A 151 9.94 4.48 14.02
C GLN A 151 9.46 5.94 13.96
N ALA A 152 8.14 6.16 13.84
CA ALA A 152 7.56 7.51 13.86
C ALA A 152 7.87 8.26 15.17
N LYS A 153 7.78 7.58 16.31
CA LYS A 153 8.18 8.11 17.63
C LYS A 153 9.65 8.51 17.68
N LYS A 154 10.54 7.61 17.25
CA LYS A 154 11.99 7.85 17.22
C LYS A 154 12.35 9.06 16.36
N ASN A 155 11.68 9.21 15.22
CA ASN A 155 11.91 10.30 14.27
C ASN A 155 11.13 11.58 14.59
N LYS A 156 10.33 11.58 15.67
CA LYS A 156 9.43 12.69 16.06
C LYS A 156 8.52 13.13 14.90
N THR A 157 8.01 12.17 14.12
CA THR A 157 7.19 12.43 12.94
C THR A 157 5.73 12.70 13.36
N GLY A 158 5.08 13.67 12.71
CA GLY A 158 3.67 13.96 12.93
C GLY A 158 3.35 14.34 14.39
N LEU A 159 2.36 13.66 14.97
CA LEU A 159 1.92 13.86 16.37
C LEU A 159 3.05 13.61 17.41
N TRP A 160 4.08 12.83 17.03
CA TRP A 160 5.23 12.53 17.90
C TRP A 160 6.24 13.69 18.02
N ASN A 161 6.04 14.78 17.25
CA ASN A 161 6.77 16.02 17.45
C ASN A 161 6.24 16.82 18.67
N ASP A 162 5.06 16.49 19.20
CA ASP A 162 4.57 17.00 20.47
C ASP A 162 5.39 16.42 21.63
N ASN A 163 5.71 17.26 22.63
CA ASN A 163 6.47 16.81 23.80
C ASN A 163 5.66 15.89 24.73
N ASN A 164 4.33 15.95 24.64
CA ASN A 164 3.44 15.15 25.49
C ASN A 164 2.19 14.68 24.71
N PRO A 165 2.36 13.83 23.69
CA PRO A 165 1.25 13.38 22.88
C PRO A 165 0.29 12.51 23.71
N ILE A 166 -1.00 12.86 23.69
CA ILE A 166 -2.03 12.16 24.45
C ILE A 166 -2.69 11.12 23.55
N PRO A 167 -2.75 9.83 23.94
CA PRO A 167 -3.50 8.82 23.17
C PRO A 167 -4.99 9.14 23.12
N PRO A 168 -5.68 8.87 21.97
CA PRO A 168 -7.11 9.18 21.81
C PRO A 168 -8.00 8.53 22.88
N TRP A 169 -7.72 7.27 23.26
CA TRP A 169 -8.45 6.60 24.35
C TRP A 169 -8.32 7.26 25.70
N ASN A 170 -7.19 7.91 26.00
CA ASN A 170 -7.01 8.70 27.20
C ASN A 170 -7.73 10.05 27.10
N TYR A 171 -7.70 10.66 25.93
CA TYR A 171 -8.44 11.90 25.65
C TYR A 171 -9.94 11.70 25.85
N ARG A 172 -10.52 10.61 25.31
CA ARG A 172 -11.93 10.23 25.52
C ARG A 172 -12.29 10.06 26.99
N LYS A 173 -11.41 9.47 27.81
CA LYS A 173 -11.65 9.28 29.26
C LYS A 173 -11.71 10.61 30.02
N LYS A 174 -10.93 11.61 29.59
CA LYS A 174 -10.89 12.93 30.26
C LYS A 174 -12.06 13.85 29.85
N ASN A 175 -12.69 13.59 28.72
CA ASN A 175 -13.72 14.46 28.17
C ASN A 175 -15.12 13.78 28.05
N LYS A 176 -15.34 12.77 28.90
CA LYS A 176 -16.66 12.15 29.14
C LYS A 176 -17.51 12.94 30.06
#